data_2ce5bdfd73515a1e12af8414c0e7cc1e
#
_entry.id   2ce5bdfd73515a1e12af8414c0e7cc1e
#
_cell.length_a   1.000
_cell.length_b   1.000
_cell.length_c   1.000
_cell.angle_alpha   90.00
_cell.angle_beta   90.00
_cell.angle_gamma   90.00
#
_symmetry.space_group_name_H-M   'P 1'
#
loop_
_entity.id
_entity.type
_entity.pdbx_description
1 polymer ?
#
loop_
_entity_poly.entity_id
_entity_poly.type
_entity_poly.pdbx_seq_one_letter_code
_entity_poly.pdbx_strand_id
1 'polypeptide(L)'
;MEAHMNFFYILAWPLGYVMELIYNIIPNYGWDLILFTLLIRLLSIPLSLKQQKNMVRMTAFQPMIEEIQKKYKDKPDKQQEEMLRLQQDFGYSPTSGCLPMLLNFFVMFGVIGVVYEPLNRIFHISNDLLTAAGTALTNLGIQFTMVTRDNLIIEQVLAGEPSITGIFSAGQLETITEFSQHMNFFGIDLTRVPQYNLSPENLPLLVFPILALITSFISTWYSMNSSGQKLQGSMKVTMYLMPLMYIFFCFTVPTAFSLYYVISNVVMMIQSAVMKKIYDPDKVKAEVAAEIEQKRKEQRRGVKSTTVKVVDEKTGQTMEKNVSASEMNKLRLEYARKLDEEKYKDERTVPLAELNKSKEE
;
A
#
# COMPACT_ATOMS: atom_id res chain seq x y z
N MET A 1 -19.25 14.68 4.41
CA MET A 1 -17.84 14.61 3.93
C MET A 1 -16.81 14.52 5.08
N GLU A 2 -17.25 14.62 6.35
CA GLU A 2 -16.35 14.65 7.53
C GLU A 2 -15.89 13.29 8.07
N ALA A 3 -16.60 12.20 7.82
CA ALA A 3 -16.29 10.90 8.42
C ALA A 3 -15.11 10.15 7.78
N HIS A 4 -14.77 10.43 6.53
CA HIS A 4 -13.68 9.74 5.83
C HIS A 4 -12.29 10.35 6.06
N MET A 5 -12.22 11.56 6.59
CA MET A 5 -10.96 12.25 6.89
C MET A 5 -10.30 11.79 8.20
N ASN A 6 -11.07 11.24 9.13
CA ASN A 6 -10.57 10.91 10.48
C ASN A 6 -9.44 9.89 10.52
N PHE A 7 -9.41 8.91 9.61
CA PHE A 7 -8.37 7.87 9.62
C PHE A 7 -6.99 8.42 9.21
N PHE A 8 -6.92 9.27 8.19
CA PHE A 8 -5.68 9.89 7.73
C PHE A 8 -5.15 10.92 8.73
N TYR A 9 -6.06 11.63 9.39
CA TYR A 9 -5.72 12.59 10.45
C TYR A 9 -5.10 11.94 11.68
N ILE A 10 -5.52 10.71 12.05
CA ILE A 10 -4.92 9.96 13.17
C ILE A 10 -3.42 9.74 12.95
N LEU A 11 -3.00 9.47 11.71
CA LEU A 11 -1.59 9.27 11.39
C LEU A 11 -0.80 10.58 11.30
N ALA A 12 -1.42 11.62 10.76
CA ALA A 12 -0.80 12.93 10.61
C ALA A 12 -0.51 13.62 11.96
N TRP A 13 -1.29 13.32 13.00
CA TRP A 13 -1.12 13.93 14.30
C TRP A 13 0.24 13.59 14.96
N PRO A 14 0.62 12.33 15.18
CA PRO A 14 1.94 12.02 15.73
C PRO A 14 3.09 12.43 14.81
N LEU A 15 2.90 12.42 13.49
CA LEU A 15 3.90 12.83 12.53
C LEU A 15 4.16 14.35 12.57
N GLY A 16 3.11 15.14 12.86
CA GLY A 16 3.23 16.58 13.06
C GLY A 16 4.16 16.93 14.23
N TYR A 17 4.03 16.25 15.38
CA TYR A 17 4.94 16.46 16.52
C TYR A 17 6.40 16.10 16.18
N VAL A 18 6.60 15.09 15.37
CA VAL A 18 7.97 14.75 14.93
C VAL A 18 8.55 15.86 14.05
N MET A 19 7.74 16.41 13.13
CA MET A 19 8.18 17.56 12.33
C MET A 19 8.41 18.80 13.19
N GLU A 20 7.52 19.12 14.13
CA GLU A 20 7.73 20.23 15.07
C GLU A 20 9.06 20.12 15.82
N LEU A 21 9.37 18.90 16.33
CA LEU A 21 10.61 18.67 17.06
C LEU A 21 11.86 18.90 16.18
N ILE A 22 11.80 18.50 14.92
CA ILE A 22 12.92 18.72 13.97
C ILE A 22 13.00 20.20 13.59
N TYR A 23 11.84 20.83 13.31
CA TYR A 23 11.77 22.23 12.95
C TYR A 23 12.32 23.16 14.04
N ASN A 24 12.05 22.84 15.31
CA ASN A 24 12.60 23.59 16.46
C ASN A 24 14.13 23.51 16.56
N ILE A 25 14.75 22.47 15.97
CA ILE A 25 16.23 22.34 15.92
C ILE A 25 16.79 23.01 14.66
N ILE A 26 16.12 22.82 13.53
CA ILE A 26 16.52 23.36 12.22
C ILE A 26 15.32 24.08 11.61
N PRO A 27 15.19 25.39 11.83
CA PRO A 27 14.05 26.17 11.36
C PRO A 27 14.15 26.42 9.84
N ASN A 28 14.05 25.36 9.05
CA ASN A 28 13.95 25.38 7.60
C ASN A 28 13.10 24.21 7.13
N TYR A 29 11.97 24.51 6.52
CA TYR A 29 10.95 23.51 6.16
C TYR A 29 11.45 22.43 5.20
N GLY A 30 12.38 22.75 4.30
CA GLY A 30 12.96 21.78 3.38
C GLY A 30 13.88 20.78 4.09
N TRP A 31 14.76 21.27 4.97
CA TRP A 31 15.63 20.41 5.78
C TRP A 31 14.83 19.59 6.80
N ASP A 32 13.82 20.21 7.42
CA ASP A 32 12.88 19.52 8.30
C ASP A 32 12.25 18.33 7.60
N LEU A 33 11.69 18.55 6.41
CA LEU A 33 11.06 17.49 5.61
C LEU A 33 12.03 16.38 5.19
N ILE A 34 13.29 16.73 4.87
CA ILE A 34 14.33 15.74 4.55
C ILE A 34 14.64 14.87 5.77
N LEU A 35 14.93 15.49 6.92
CA LEU A 35 15.25 14.77 8.15
C LEU A 35 14.08 13.93 8.65
N PHE A 36 12.87 14.47 8.61
CA PHE A 36 11.63 13.77 8.88
C PHE A 36 11.49 12.52 7.99
N THR A 37 11.69 12.68 6.67
CA THR A 37 11.62 11.58 5.72
C THR A 37 12.64 10.49 6.04
N LEU A 38 13.88 10.89 6.32
CA LEU A 38 14.95 9.95 6.70
C LEU A 38 14.60 9.20 7.97
N LEU A 39 14.09 9.88 9.00
CA LEU A 39 13.68 9.27 10.26
C LEU A 39 12.57 8.22 10.05
N ILE A 40 11.50 8.59 9.34
CA ILE A 40 10.39 7.67 9.04
C ILE A 40 10.87 6.47 8.23
N ARG A 41 11.76 6.68 7.26
CA ARG A 41 12.35 5.59 6.47
C ARG A 41 13.23 4.67 7.30
N LEU A 42 14.03 5.22 8.21
CA LEU A 42 14.84 4.43 9.15
C LEU A 42 13.97 3.57 10.07
N LEU A 43 12.93 4.13 10.64
CA LEU A 43 11.97 3.39 11.47
C LEU A 43 11.25 2.29 10.67
N SER A 44 11.04 2.48 9.38
CA SER A 44 10.38 1.52 8.49
C SER A 44 11.33 0.40 8.00
N ILE A 45 12.65 0.48 8.22
CA ILE A 45 13.63 -0.51 7.72
C ILE A 45 13.25 -1.95 8.08
N PRO A 46 13.00 -2.33 9.36
CA PRO A 46 12.77 -3.73 9.71
C PRO A 46 11.55 -4.33 9.00
N LEU A 47 10.53 -3.50 8.78
CA LEU A 47 9.33 -3.91 8.06
C LEU A 47 9.59 -4.03 6.55
N SER A 48 10.31 -3.06 5.97
CA SER A 48 10.72 -3.07 4.56
C SER A 48 11.60 -4.28 4.23
N LEU A 49 12.50 -4.68 5.14
CA LEU A 49 13.35 -5.86 4.98
C LEU A 49 12.52 -7.15 4.88
N LYS A 50 11.53 -7.32 5.77
CA LYS A 50 10.61 -8.47 5.72
C LYS A 50 9.81 -8.50 4.43
N GLN A 51 9.32 -7.34 3.98
CA GLN A 51 8.57 -7.22 2.73
C GLN A 51 9.42 -7.57 1.51
N GLN A 52 10.66 -7.07 1.44
CA GLN A 52 11.57 -7.39 0.33
C GLN A 52 11.93 -8.88 0.29
N LYS A 53 12.19 -9.51 1.45
CA LYS A 53 12.40 -10.96 1.52
C LYS A 53 11.20 -11.73 0.97
N ASN A 54 9.98 -11.35 1.35
CA ASN A 54 8.77 -11.97 0.84
C ASN A 54 8.63 -11.76 -0.67
N MET A 55 8.98 -10.59 -1.18
CA MET A 55 8.93 -10.29 -2.61
C MET A 55 9.90 -11.18 -3.41
N VAL A 56 11.15 -11.36 -2.95
CA VAL A 56 12.11 -12.30 -3.57
C VAL A 56 11.56 -13.73 -3.52
N ARG A 57 10.98 -14.15 -2.38
CA ARG A 57 10.36 -15.48 -2.26
C ARG A 57 9.23 -15.69 -3.28
N MET A 58 8.40 -14.66 -3.52
CA MET A 58 7.33 -14.73 -4.51
C MET A 58 7.84 -14.87 -5.94
N THR A 59 9.04 -14.34 -6.25
CA THR A 59 9.63 -14.50 -7.60
C THR A 59 9.97 -15.93 -7.94
N ALA A 60 10.20 -16.80 -6.95
CA ALA A 60 10.45 -18.22 -7.17
C ALA A 60 9.24 -18.98 -7.73
N PHE A 61 8.03 -18.48 -7.48
CA PHE A 61 6.79 -19.06 -8.01
C PHE A 61 6.45 -18.59 -9.44
N GLN A 62 7.14 -17.59 -9.97
CA GLN A 62 6.85 -17.04 -11.30
C GLN A 62 6.82 -18.09 -12.42
N PRO A 63 7.78 -19.03 -12.53
CA PRO A 63 7.74 -20.05 -13.57
C PRO A 63 6.48 -20.90 -13.53
N MET A 64 5.99 -21.24 -12.32
CA MET A 64 4.77 -22.03 -12.12
C MET A 64 3.53 -21.24 -12.52
N ILE A 65 3.51 -19.96 -12.20
CA ILE A 65 2.41 -19.04 -12.57
C ILE A 65 2.35 -18.91 -14.10
N GLU A 66 3.49 -18.71 -14.75
CA GLU A 66 3.57 -18.62 -16.21
C GLU A 66 3.11 -19.92 -16.89
N GLU A 67 3.46 -21.07 -16.35
CA GLU A 67 3.02 -22.39 -16.84
C GLU A 67 1.49 -22.49 -16.74
N ILE A 68 0.90 -22.14 -15.58
CA ILE A 68 -0.56 -22.15 -15.38
C ILE A 68 -1.24 -21.18 -16.36
N GLN A 69 -0.73 -19.97 -16.50
CA GLN A 69 -1.28 -18.96 -17.40
C GLN A 69 -1.25 -19.38 -18.86
N LYS A 70 -0.13 -19.99 -19.30
CA LYS A 70 0.00 -20.52 -20.68
C LYS A 70 -0.92 -21.70 -20.93
N LYS A 71 -0.96 -22.66 -20.00
CA LYS A 71 -1.73 -23.90 -20.13
C LYS A 71 -3.23 -23.67 -20.13
N TYR A 72 -3.70 -22.70 -19.37
CA TYR A 72 -5.14 -22.43 -19.18
C TYR A 72 -5.57 -21.07 -19.73
N LYS A 73 -4.87 -20.57 -20.78
CA LYS A 73 -5.13 -19.25 -21.37
C LYS A 73 -6.60 -19.03 -21.75
N ASP A 74 -7.24 -20.07 -22.30
CA ASP A 74 -8.62 -20.01 -22.81
C ASP A 74 -9.65 -20.55 -21.79
N LYS A 75 -9.23 -20.84 -20.55
CA LYS A 75 -10.06 -21.43 -19.49
C LYS A 75 -9.82 -20.71 -18.16
N PRO A 76 -10.41 -19.50 -17.99
CA PRO A 76 -10.15 -18.65 -16.80
C PRO A 76 -10.50 -19.36 -15.50
N ASP A 77 -11.61 -20.13 -15.46
CA ASP A 77 -12.04 -20.85 -14.24
C ASP A 77 -10.99 -21.86 -13.79
N LYS A 78 -10.43 -22.64 -14.74
CA LYS A 78 -9.36 -23.60 -14.43
C LYS A 78 -8.07 -22.93 -14.05
N GLN A 79 -7.76 -21.80 -14.67
CA GLN A 79 -6.60 -21.00 -14.31
C GLN A 79 -6.71 -20.52 -12.86
N GLN A 80 -7.87 -20.04 -12.45
CA GLN A 80 -8.12 -19.60 -11.08
C GLN A 80 -8.06 -20.77 -10.08
N GLU A 81 -8.63 -21.92 -10.43
CA GLU A 81 -8.56 -23.14 -9.60
C GLU A 81 -7.10 -23.57 -9.36
N GLU A 82 -6.27 -23.63 -10.40
CA GLU A 82 -4.86 -24.02 -10.27
C GLU A 82 -4.03 -22.96 -9.52
N MET A 83 -4.37 -21.67 -9.63
CA MET A 83 -3.76 -20.63 -8.83
C MET A 83 -4.12 -20.76 -7.34
N LEU A 84 -5.37 -21.12 -7.02
CA LEU A 84 -5.79 -21.40 -5.64
C LEU A 84 -5.09 -22.66 -5.08
N ARG A 85 -4.90 -23.70 -5.89
CA ARG A 85 -4.11 -24.89 -5.50
C ARG A 85 -2.66 -24.50 -5.20
N LEU A 86 -2.06 -23.64 -6.03
CA LEU A 86 -0.70 -23.13 -5.80
C LEU A 86 -0.60 -22.39 -4.44
N GLN A 87 -1.63 -21.63 -4.09
CA GLN A 87 -1.70 -20.97 -2.77
C GLN A 87 -1.77 -21.96 -1.62
N GLN A 88 -2.67 -22.96 -1.74
CA GLN A 88 -2.93 -23.93 -0.67
C GLN A 88 -1.77 -24.89 -0.46
N ASP A 89 -1.19 -25.39 -1.55
CA ASP A 89 -0.16 -26.44 -1.49
C ASP A 89 1.23 -25.88 -1.16
N PHE A 90 1.56 -24.74 -1.69
CA PHE A 90 2.92 -24.17 -1.60
C PHE A 90 3.03 -22.87 -0.80
N GLY A 91 1.89 -22.31 -0.37
CA GLY A 91 1.85 -21.07 0.40
C GLY A 91 2.16 -19.83 -0.45
N TYR A 92 1.93 -19.90 -1.77
CA TYR A 92 1.95 -18.72 -2.62
C TYR A 92 0.87 -17.74 -2.17
N SER A 93 1.22 -16.46 -1.97
CA SER A 93 0.25 -15.44 -1.60
C SER A 93 0.40 -14.23 -2.52
N PRO A 94 -0.51 -14.03 -3.48
CA PRO A 94 -0.46 -12.88 -4.38
C PRO A 94 -0.57 -11.54 -3.63
N THR A 95 -1.26 -11.53 -2.49
CA THR A 95 -1.43 -10.34 -1.65
C THR A 95 -0.15 -9.93 -0.92
N SER A 96 0.80 -10.84 -0.70
CA SER A 96 2.09 -10.49 -0.08
C SER A 96 2.91 -9.55 -0.96
N GLY A 97 2.68 -9.53 -2.27
CA GLY A 97 3.34 -8.61 -3.21
C GLY A 97 2.82 -7.18 -3.15
N CYS A 98 1.57 -6.96 -2.72
CA CYS A 98 0.99 -5.61 -2.62
C CYS A 98 1.11 -5.00 -1.20
N LEU A 99 1.49 -5.78 -0.19
CA LEU A 99 1.64 -5.31 1.19
C LEU A 99 2.63 -4.13 1.33
N PRO A 100 3.79 -4.10 0.62
CA PRO A 100 4.67 -2.95 0.61
C PRO A 100 4.00 -1.67 0.12
N MET A 101 3.14 -1.80 -0.87
CA MET A 101 2.38 -0.68 -1.43
C MET A 101 1.41 -0.11 -0.39
N LEU A 102 0.67 -0.95 0.32
CA LEU A 102 -0.25 -0.51 1.37
C LEU A 102 0.48 0.28 2.47
N LEU A 103 1.62 -0.25 2.96
CA LEU A 103 2.40 0.47 3.95
C LEU A 103 2.87 1.83 3.45
N ASN A 104 3.35 1.88 2.20
CA ASN A 104 3.80 3.14 1.60
C ASN A 104 2.64 4.15 1.47
N PHE A 105 1.42 3.68 1.18
CA PHE A 105 0.22 4.52 1.19
C PHE A 105 -0.07 5.11 2.57
N PHE A 106 0.00 4.31 3.63
CA PHE A 106 -0.21 4.83 5.00
C PHE A 106 0.77 5.94 5.35
N VAL A 107 2.06 5.72 5.10
CA VAL A 107 3.09 6.75 5.33
C VAL A 107 2.83 7.98 4.46
N MET A 108 2.53 7.77 3.19
CA MET A 108 2.23 8.85 2.23
C MET A 108 1.06 9.73 2.72
N PHE A 109 -0.04 9.13 3.14
CA PHE A 109 -1.20 9.89 3.62
C PHE A 109 -0.90 10.63 4.93
N GLY A 110 -0.10 10.03 5.82
CA GLY A 110 0.36 10.71 7.02
C GLY A 110 1.19 11.95 6.69
N VAL A 111 2.13 11.83 5.75
CA VAL A 111 2.95 12.97 5.27
C VAL A 111 2.10 14.03 4.58
N ILE A 112 1.16 13.62 3.72
CA ILE A 112 0.21 14.53 3.06
C ILE A 112 -0.54 15.36 4.10
N GLY A 113 -1.04 14.72 5.17
CA GLY A 113 -1.77 15.42 6.22
C GLY A 113 -0.96 16.48 6.94
N VAL A 114 0.36 16.27 7.12
CA VAL A 114 1.24 17.28 7.74
C VAL A 114 1.59 18.38 6.73
N VAL A 115 1.89 18.02 5.48
CA VAL A 115 2.28 18.97 4.43
C VAL A 115 1.12 19.89 4.02
N TYR A 116 -0.13 19.40 4.08
CA TYR A 116 -1.31 20.20 3.74
C TYR A 116 -1.70 21.23 4.80
N GLU A 117 -1.46 20.89 6.07
CA GLU A 117 -1.88 21.69 7.21
C GLU A 117 -0.72 22.01 8.16
N PRO A 118 0.39 22.63 7.67
CA PRO A 118 1.54 22.90 8.51
C PRO A 118 1.19 23.82 9.69
N LEU A 119 0.30 24.79 9.52
CA LEU A 119 -0.13 25.69 10.58
C LEU A 119 -0.83 24.96 11.73
N ASN A 120 -1.59 23.92 11.43
CA ASN A 120 -2.23 23.10 12.45
C ASN A 120 -1.29 22.03 13.01
N ARG A 121 -0.56 21.31 12.14
CA ARG A 121 0.18 20.09 12.50
C ARG A 121 1.53 20.37 13.14
N ILE A 122 2.21 21.43 12.72
CA ILE A 122 3.54 21.82 13.22
C ILE A 122 3.41 22.91 14.30
N PHE A 123 2.57 23.91 14.05
CA PHE A 123 2.44 25.06 14.93
C PHE A 123 1.21 25.05 15.83
N HIS A 124 0.41 23.97 15.80
CA HIS A 124 -0.77 23.76 16.67
C HIS A 124 -1.79 24.90 16.67
N ILE A 125 -1.88 25.67 15.56
CA ILE A 125 -2.95 26.65 15.40
C ILE A 125 -4.28 25.90 15.32
N SER A 126 -5.26 26.31 16.14
CA SER A 126 -6.53 25.57 16.25
C SER A 126 -7.30 25.56 14.94
N ASN A 127 -7.99 24.45 14.67
CA ASN A 127 -8.84 24.32 13.49
C ASN A 127 -9.94 25.36 13.42
N ASP A 128 -10.44 25.86 14.56
CA ASP A 128 -11.47 26.89 14.61
C ASP A 128 -10.95 28.21 14.02
N LEU A 129 -9.72 28.62 14.38
CA LEU A 129 -9.07 29.80 13.80
C LEU A 129 -8.80 29.64 12.31
N LEU A 130 -8.31 28.46 11.89
CA LEU A 130 -8.04 28.19 10.47
C LEU A 130 -9.34 28.15 9.65
N THR A 131 -10.42 27.68 10.23
CA THR A 131 -11.74 27.69 9.59
C THR A 131 -12.30 29.11 9.48
N ALA A 132 -12.14 29.92 10.53
CA ALA A 132 -12.51 31.35 10.50
C ALA A 132 -11.69 32.10 9.43
N ALA A 133 -10.37 31.84 9.34
CA ALA A 133 -9.51 32.42 8.31
C ALA A 133 -9.92 31.96 6.90
N GLY A 134 -10.27 30.69 6.73
CA GLY A 134 -10.82 30.16 5.47
C GLY A 134 -12.13 30.85 5.06
N THR A 135 -13.01 31.12 6.03
CA THR A 135 -14.24 31.91 5.78
C THR A 135 -13.92 33.33 5.35
N ALA A 136 -12.93 33.96 5.99
CA ALA A 136 -12.48 35.30 5.62
C ALA A 136 -11.88 35.31 4.18
N LEU A 137 -11.09 34.31 3.78
CA LEU A 137 -10.60 34.13 2.41
C LEU A 137 -11.77 34.08 1.41
N THR A 138 -12.81 33.31 1.72
CA THR A 138 -14.01 33.22 0.87
C THR A 138 -14.72 34.57 0.73
N ASN A 139 -14.84 35.33 1.82
CA ASN A 139 -15.41 36.66 1.80
C ASN A 139 -14.60 37.66 0.98
N LEU A 140 -13.29 37.48 0.88
CA LEU A 140 -12.41 38.24 -0.02
C LEU A 140 -12.50 37.77 -1.47
N GLY A 141 -13.35 36.80 -1.80
CA GLY A 141 -13.45 36.21 -3.14
C GLY A 141 -12.33 35.26 -3.50
N ILE A 142 -11.47 34.88 -2.54
CA ILE A 142 -10.36 33.96 -2.75
C ILE A 142 -10.88 32.53 -2.58
N GLN A 143 -10.86 31.77 -3.68
CA GLN A 143 -11.20 30.35 -3.64
C GLN A 143 -10.00 29.53 -3.18
N PHE A 144 -10.23 28.61 -2.28
CA PHE A 144 -9.20 27.71 -1.78
C PHE A 144 -9.68 26.26 -1.71
N THR A 145 -8.74 25.36 -1.70
CA THR A 145 -8.93 23.95 -1.37
C THR A 145 -8.29 23.69 -0.01
N MET A 146 -8.55 22.51 0.58
CA MET A 146 -7.86 22.11 1.81
C MET A 146 -6.33 22.15 1.68
N VAL A 147 -5.82 21.90 0.47
CA VAL A 147 -4.39 21.87 0.15
C VAL A 147 -3.76 23.25 0.07
N THR A 148 -4.53 24.26 -0.34
CA THR A 148 -4.02 25.62 -0.56
C THR A 148 -4.39 26.59 0.57
N ARG A 149 -5.23 26.16 1.53
CA ARG A 149 -5.75 27.01 2.61
C ARG A 149 -4.64 27.67 3.43
N ASP A 150 -3.74 26.85 3.96
CA ASP A 150 -2.70 27.34 4.87
C ASP A 150 -1.73 28.28 4.15
N ASN A 151 -1.36 27.97 2.89
CA ASN A 151 -0.52 28.86 2.09
C ASN A 151 -1.20 30.20 1.81
N LEU A 152 -2.49 30.19 1.44
CA LEU A 152 -3.23 31.44 1.20
C LEU A 152 -3.44 32.26 2.47
N ILE A 153 -3.62 31.63 3.63
CA ILE A 153 -3.63 32.30 4.93
C ILE A 153 -2.29 33.00 5.16
N ILE A 154 -1.16 32.31 4.95
CA ILE A 154 0.18 32.88 5.10
C ILE A 154 0.36 34.08 4.17
N GLU A 155 -0.02 33.99 2.90
CA GLU A 155 0.06 35.08 1.92
C GLU A 155 -0.75 36.32 2.39
N GLN A 156 -1.95 36.12 2.89
CA GLN A 156 -2.79 37.23 3.37
C GLN A 156 -2.29 37.83 4.68
N VAL A 157 -1.69 37.02 5.57
CA VAL A 157 -1.03 37.53 6.78
C VAL A 157 0.16 38.41 6.40
N LEU A 158 0.99 38.00 5.44
CA LEU A 158 2.11 38.79 4.95
C LEU A 158 1.66 40.06 4.20
N ALA A 159 0.52 40.03 3.54
CA ALA A 159 -0.09 41.20 2.93
C ALA A 159 -0.68 42.18 3.97
N GLY A 160 -0.78 41.77 5.23
CA GLY A 160 -1.37 42.58 6.29
C GLY A 160 -2.90 42.71 6.20
N GLU A 161 -3.59 41.75 5.56
CA GLU A 161 -5.04 41.79 5.37
C GLU A 161 -5.76 41.78 6.74
N PRO A 162 -6.49 42.87 7.11
CA PRO A 162 -7.06 43.02 8.46
C PRO A 162 -8.09 41.94 8.81
N SER A 163 -8.83 41.44 7.81
CA SER A 163 -9.86 40.41 8.01
C SER A 163 -9.27 39.04 8.35
N ILE A 164 -8.01 38.82 8.04
CA ILE A 164 -7.26 37.60 8.34
C ILE A 164 -6.39 37.81 9.59
N THR A 165 -5.59 38.89 9.62
CA THR A 165 -4.69 39.16 10.75
C THR A 165 -5.43 39.36 12.07
N GLY A 166 -6.63 39.91 12.04
CA GLY A 166 -7.48 40.07 13.23
C GLY A 166 -7.98 38.77 13.86
N ILE A 167 -7.85 37.65 13.18
CA ILE A 167 -8.27 36.33 13.69
C ILE A 167 -7.20 35.73 14.62
N PHE A 168 -5.93 36.02 14.37
CA PHE A 168 -4.79 35.43 15.06
C PHE A 168 -4.25 36.33 16.16
N SER A 169 -3.73 35.73 17.22
CA SER A 169 -3.01 36.47 18.26
C SER A 169 -1.66 36.96 17.73
N ALA A 170 -1.06 37.95 18.40
CA ALA A 170 0.25 38.49 18.01
C ALA A 170 1.34 37.41 17.91
N GLY A 171 1.39 36.48 18.87
CA GLY A 171 2.36 35.37 18.83
C GLY A 171 2.09 34.39 17.67
N GLN A 172 0.84 34.15 17.30
CA GLN A 172 0.52 33.32 16.14
C GLN A 172 0.91 34.01 14.82
N LEU A 173 0.71 35.31 14.71
CA LEU A 173 1.14 36.10 13.57
C LEU A 173 2.68 36.09 13.41
N GLU A 174 3.39 36.21 14.52
CA GLU A 174 4.87 36.09 14.55
C GLU A 174 5.29 34.70 14.03
N THR A 175 4.72 33.61 14.56
CA THR A 175 4.99 32.24 14.13
C THR A 175 4.71 32.05 12.63
N ILE A 176 3.57 32.54 12.12
CA ILE A 176 3.23 32.46 10.70
C ILE A 176 4.24 33.23 9.85
N THR A 177 4.65 34.41 10.31
CA THR A 177 5.61 35.27 9.59
C THR A 177 7.00 34.63 9.57
N GLU A 178 7.47 34.10 10.70
CA GLU A 178 8.75 33.36 10.75
C GLU A 178 8.73 32.13 9.85
N PHE A 179 7.67 31.34 9.91
CA PHE A 179 7.54 30.16 9.04
C PHE A 179 7.61 30.53 7.57
N SER A 180 6.99 31.63 7.17
CA SER A 180 7.00 32.09 5.78
C SER A 180 8.42 32.36 5.25
N GLN A 181 9.33 32.83 6.11
CA GLN A 181 10.74 33.06 5.74
C GLN A 181 11.51 31.75 5.53
N HIS A 182 11.05 30.66 6.17
CA HIS A 182 11.71 29.35 6.15
C HIS A 182 11.08 28.33 5.19
N MET A 183 10.00 28.72 4.48
CA MET A 183 9.32 27.85 3.50
C MET A 183 10.12 27.66 2.20
N ASN A 184 11.03 28.59 1.90
CA ASN A 184 11.85 28.55 0.71
C ASN A 184 13.03 27.58 0.88
N PHE A 185 13.13 26.64 -0.05
CA PHE A 185 14.23 25.69 -0.12
C PHE A 185 14.89 25.78 -1.50
N PHE A 186 16.15 26.24 -1.54
CA PHE A 186 16.85 26.57 -2.78
C PHE A 186 16.09 27.53 -3.71
N GLY A 187 15.39 28.51 -3.15
CA GLY A 187 14.60 29.49 -3.91
C GLY A 187 13.23 28.96 -4.39
N ILE A 188 12.83 27.78 -3.95
CA ILE A 188 11.55 27.17 -4.28
C ILE A 188 10.66 27.16 -3.04
N ASP A 189 9.51 27.79 -3.13
CA ASP A 189 8.49 27.74 -2.08
C ASP A 189 7.84 26.35 -2.06
N LEU A 190 8.10 25.59 -0.99
CA LEU A 190 7.63 24.21 -0.84
C LEU A 190 6.14 24.09 -0.54
N THR A 191 5.50 25.16 -0.10
CA THR A 191 4.05 25.15 0.24
C THR A 191 3.15 25.39 -0.97
N ARG A 192 3.71 25.92 -2.07
CA ARG A 192 2.95 26.19 -3.29
C ARG A 192 2.70 24.93 -4.09
N VAL A 193 1.52 24.88 -4.72
CA VAL A 193 1.12 23.80 -5.65
C VAL A 193 1.56 24.17 -7.05
N PRO A 194 2.34 23.31 -7.75
CA PRO A 194 2.72 23.54 -9.14
C PRO A 194 1.48 23.61 -10.05
N GLN A 195 1.50 24.49 -11.03
CA GLN A 195 0.42 24.63 -12.02
C GLN A 195 0.83 24.07 -13.38
N TYR A 196 -0.16 23.74 -14.23
CA TYR A 196 0.06 23.26 -15.60
C TYR A 196 0.43 24.40 -16.58
N ASN A 197 1.33 25.28 -16.17
CA ASN A 197 1.82 26.36 -17.03
C ASN A 197 3.35 26.50 -16.88
N LEU A 198 3.97 27.09 -17.87
CA LEU A 198 5.42 27.35 -17.92
C LEU A 198 5.71 28.83 -17.61
N SER A 199 4.95 29.45 -16.73
CA SER A 199 5.26 30.81 -16.27
C SER A 199 6.59 30.86 -15.50
N PRO A 200 7.33 31.98 -15.52
CA PRO A 200 8.58 32.11 -14.80
C PRO A 200 8.45 31.80 -13.31
N GLU A 201 7.29 32.07 -12.72
CA GLU A 201 7.01 31.80 -11.29
C GLU A 201 6.76 30.33 -10.99
N ASN A 202 6.17 29.59 -11.95
CA ASN A 202 5.86 28.19 -11.80
C ASN A 202 7.02 27.26 -12.17
N LEU A 203 7.92 27.71 -13.05
CA LEU A 203 9.03 26.90 -13.53
C LEU A 203 9.89 26.30 -12.42
N PRO A 204 10.27 27.06 -11.37
CA PRO A 204 11.02 26.52 -10.23
C PRO A 204 10.24 25.43 -9.48
N LEU A 205 8.93 25.58 -9.33
CA LEU A 205 8.07 24.62 -8.63
C LEU A 205 8.03 23.23 -9.31
N LEU A 206 8.28 23.17 -10.63
CA LEU A 206 8.30 21.92 -11.40
C LEU A 206 9.57 21.09 -11.17
N VAL A 207 10.62 21.64 -10.60
CA VAL A 207 11.92 20.97 -10.40
C VAL A 207 11.73 19.69 -9.55
N PHE A 208 11.11 19.82 -8.38
CA PHE A 208 10.92 18.65 -7.50
C PHE A 208 9.93 17.60 -8.06
N PRO A 209 8.80 17.95 -8.67
CA PRO A 209 7.95 16.99 -9.40
C PRO A 209 8.71 16.20 -10.48
N ILE A 210 9.52 16.86 -11.29
CA ILE A 210 10.31 16.22 -12.35
C ILE A 210 11.36 15.28 -11.72
N LEU A 211 12.08 15.74 -10.71
CA LEU A 211 13.04 14.91 -9.98
C LEU A 211 12.37 13.71 -9.30
N ALA A 212 11.20 13.90 -8.71
CA ALA A 212 10.44 12.83 -8.09
C ALA A 212 10.02 11.77 -9.11
N LEU A 213 9.61 12.18 -10.30
CA LEU A 213 9.29 11.27 -11.40
C LEU A 213 10.52 10.46 -11.84
N ILE A 214 11.62 11.15 -12.14
CA ILE A 214 12.87 10.50 -12.58
C ILE A 214 13.34 9.51 -11.51
N THR A 215 13.41 9.94 -10.26
CA THR A 215 13.84 9.09 -9.14
C THR A 215 12.89 7.93 -8.90
N SER A 216 11.57 8.08 -9.12
CA SER A 216 10.59 7.00 -9.04
C SER A 216 10.82 5.91 -10.08
N PHE A 217 11.09 6.29 -11.33
CA PHE A 217 11.41 5.33 -12.39
C PHE A 217 12.72 4.59 -12.09
N ILE A 218 13.76 5.31 -11.71
CA ILE A 218 15.07 4.73 -11.38
C ILE A 218 14.92 3.79 -10.17
N SER A 219 14.22 4.20 -9.12
CA SER A 219 13.99 3.41 -7.92
C SER A 219 13.20 2.13 -8.23
N THR A 220 12.14 2.23 -9.04
CA THR A 220 11.33 1.08 -9.47
C THR A 220 12.18 0.09 -10.27
N TRP A 221 12.90 0.57 -11.27
CA TRP A 221 13.78 -0.26 -12.09
C TRP A 221 14.86 -0.95 -11.25
N TYR A 222 15.50 -0.20 -10.34
CA TYR A 222 16.54 -0.72 -9.48
C TYR A 222 15.99 -1.77 -8.50
N SER A 223 14.84 -1.52 -7.87
CA SER A 223 14.19 -2.45 -6.95
C SER A 223 13.79 -3.76 -7.65
N MET A 224 13.28 -3.68 -8.87
CA MET A 224 12.93 -4.86 -9.67
C MET A 224 14.17 -5.70 -10.01
N ASN A 225 15.25 -5.05 -10.47
CA ASN A 225 16.50 -5.76 -10.78
C ASN A 225 17.15 -6.37 -9.52
N SER A 226 17.06 -5.68 -8.39
CA SER A 226 17.61 -6.16 -7.11
C SER A 226 16.86 -7.36 -6.54
N SER A 227 15.55 -7.45 -6.78
CA SER A 227 14.73 -8.60 -6.34
C SER A 227 14.71 -9.75 -7.34
N GLY A 228 15.34 -9.58 -8.50
CA GLY A 228 15.35 -10.59 -9.57
C GLY A 228 13.99 -10.89 -10.16
N GLN A 229 13.06 -9.91 -10.11
CA GLN A 229 11.72 -10.03 -10.69
C GLN A 229 11.80 -9.90 -12.22
N LYS A 230 11.38 -10.92 -12.93
CA LYS A 230 11.11 -10.87 -14.37
C LYS A 230 9.61 -10.66 -14.56
N LEU A 231 9.17 -9.42 -14.44
CA LEU A 231 7.76 -9.10 -14.68
C LEU A 231 7.41 -9.27 -16.15
N GLN A 232 6.30 -9.95 -16.42
CA GLN A 232 5.76 -10.15 -17.76
C GLN A 232 4.30 -9.66 -17.84
N GLY A 233 3.88 -9.28 -19.04
CA GLY A 233 2.49 -8.92 -19.33
C GLY A 233 1.98 -7.71 -18.55
N SER A 234 0.76 -7.81 -18.08
CA SER A 234 0.02 -6.72 -17.40
C SER A 234 0.69 -6.23 -16.12
N MET A 235 1.37 -7.09 -15.39
CA MET A 235 2.07 -6.71 -14.15
C MET A 235 3.23 -5.74 -14.41
N LYS A 236 3.97 -5.91 -15.52
CA LYS A 236 5.02 -4.97 -15.94
C LYS A 236 4.42 -3.60 -16.25
N VAL A 237 3.32 -3.59 -17.00
CA VAL A 237 2.62 -2.33 -17.35
C VAL A 237 2.15 -1.61 -16.09
N THR A 238 1.51 -2.32 -15.16
CA THR A 238 1.03 -1.73 -13.90
C THR A 238 2.17 -1.12 -13.08
N MET A 239 3.32 -1.80 -12.98
CA MET A 239 4.46 -1.31 -12.20
C MET A 239 5.07 -0.01 -12.78
N TYR A 240 5.08 0.14 -14.11
CA TYR A 240 5.56 1.38 -14.75
C TYR A 240 4.49 2.45 -14.88
N LEU A 241 3.22 2.07 -14.90
CA LEU A 241 2.10 3.02 -14.92
C LEU A 241 1.96 3.75 -13.57
N MET A 242 2.32 3.09 -12.47
CA MET A 242 2.18 3.64 -11.14
C MET A 242 2.98 4.92 -10.90
N PRO A 243 4.28 5.03 -11.28
CA PRO A 243 5.01 6.29 -11.24
C PRO A 243 4.40 7.40 -12.11
N LEU A 244 3.75 7.04 -13.23
CA LEU A 244 3.06 8.02 -14.06
C LEU A 244 1.82 8.61 -13.40
N MET A 245 1.06 7.81 -12.65
CA MET A 245 -0.06 8.33 -11.85
C MET A 245 0.42 9.36 -10.82
N TYR A 246 1.64 9.22 -10.32
CA TYR A 246 2.23 10.16 -9.38
C TYR A 246 2.37 11.58 -9.96
N ILE A 247 2.66 11.73 -11.28
CA ILE A 247 2.70 13.04 -11.95
C ILE A 247 1.39 13.79 -11.72
N PHE A 248 0.28 13.09 -11.88
CA PHE A 248 -1.04 13.69 -11.71
C PHE A 248 -1.23 14.27 -10.30
N PHE A 249 -0.74 13.54 -9.29
CA PHE A 249 -0.77 14.01 -7.91
C PHE A 249 0.11 15.24 -7.67
N CYS A 250 1.27 15.36 -8.32
CA CYS A 250 2.18 16.48 -8.12
C CYS A 250 1.57 17.86 -8.42
N PHE A 251 0.56 17.91 -9.28
CA PHE A 251 -0.17 19.13 -9.60
C PHE A 251 -1.39 19.38 -8.71
N THR A 252 -1.65 18.52 -7.75
CA THR A 252 -2.74 18.64 -6.80
C THR A 252 -2.28 18.83 -5.37
N VAL A 253 -0.96 18.75 -5.14
CA VAL A 253 -0.35 18.78 -3.81
C VAL A 253 0.81 19.79 -3.76
N PRO A 254 1.16 20.33 -2.57
CA PRO A 254 2.31 21.22 -2.42
C PRO A 254 3.63 20.59 -2.88
N THR A 255 4.55 21.42 -3.36
CA THR A 255 5.89 21.01 -3.84
C THR A 255 6.68 20.24 -2.80
N ALA A 256 6.46 20.49 -1.51
CA ALA A 256 7.02 19.74 -0.39
C ALA A 256 6.79 18.21 -0.52
N PHE A 257 5.64 17.80 -0.99
CA PHE A 257 5.34 16.39 -1.21
C PHE A 257 6.25 15.75 -2.27
N SER A 258 6.56 16.51 -3.33
CA SER A 258 7.51 16.06 -4.36
C SER A 258 8.93 15.89 -3.80
N LEU A 259 9.37 16.80 -2.93
CA LEU A 259 10.65 16.69 -2.23
C LEU A 259 10.68 15.44 -1.34
N TYR A 260 9.62 15.19 -0.56
CA TYR A 260 9.48 13.95 0.20
C TYR A 260 9.65 12.70 -0.68
N TYR A 261 9.03 12.69 -1.87
CA TYR A 261 9.15 11.55 -2.80
C TYR A 261 10.55 11.36 -3.35
N VAL A 262 11.25 12.44 -3.71
CA VAL A 262 12.66 12.38 -4.14
C VAL A 262 13.51 11.69 -3.08
N ILE A 263 13.45 12.17 -1.84
CA ILE A 263 14.22 11.61 -0.73
C ILE A 263 13.84 10.17 -0.45
N SER A 264 12.53 9.87 -0.43
CA SER A 264 12.00 8.52 -0.24
C SER A 264 12.50 7.54 -1.29
N ASN A 265 12.53 7.94 -2.57
CA ASN A 265 13.01 7.11 -3.67
C ASN A 265 14.52 6.85 -3.55
N VAL A 266 15.31 7.85 -3.17
CA VAL A 266 16.76 7.69 -2.94
C VAL A 266 17.00 6.70 -1.80
N VAL A 267 16.32 6.85 -0.68
CA VAL A 267 16.44 5.91 0.46
C VAL A 267 16.02 4.49 0.03
N MET A 268 14.94 4.36 -0.74
CA MET A 268 14.48 3.05 -1.24
C MET A 268 15.51 2.38 -2.16
N MET A 269 16.21 3.15 -3.01
CA MET A 269 17.32 2.62 -3.82
C MET A 269 18.47 2.12 -2.94
N ILE A 270 18.85 2.88 -1.91
CA ILE A 270 19.89 2.47 -0.96
C ILE A 270 19.47 1.20 -0.23
N GLN A 271 18.24 1.13 0.28
CA GLN A 271 17.67 -0.05 0.92
C GLN A 271 17.72 -1.28 -0.01
N SER A 272 17.32 -1.11 -1.26
CA SER A 272 17.35 -2.20 -2.26
C SER A 272 18.78 -2.67 -2.56
N ALA A 273 19.76 -1.74 -2.57
CA ALA A 273 21.17 -2.08 -2.74
C ALA A 273 21.73 -2.90 -1.57
N VAL A 274 21.40 -2.48 -0.34
CA VAL A 274 21.79 -3.17 0.89
C VAL A 274 21.14 -4.57 0.93
N MET A 275 19.86 -4.65 0.59
CA MET A 275 19.13 -5.93 0.59
C MET A 275 19.69 -6.93 -0.41
N LYS A 276 20.08 -6.48 -1.61
CA LYS A 276 20.71 -7.36 -2.60
C LYS A 276 22.00 -7.97 -2.08
N LYS A 277 22.74 -7.28 -1.19
CA LYS A 277 23.95 -7.81 -0.56
C LYS A 277 23.63 -8.77 0.60
N ILE A 278 22.57 -8.53 1.37
CA ILE A 278 22.19 -9.35 2.52
C ILE A 278 21.45 -10.61 2.07
N TYR A 279 20.50 -10.47 1.15
CA TYR A 279 19.68 -11.55 0.62
C TYR A 279 19.98 -11.72 -0.88
N ASP A 280 20.84 -12.69 -1.20
CA ASP A 280 21.06 -13.07 -2.58
C ASP A 280 19.76 -13.66 -3.17
N PRO A 281 19.14 -13.00 -4.16
CA PRO A 281 17.88 -13.47 -4.74
C PRO A 281 17.97 -14.89 -5.31
N ASP A 282 19.12 -15.27 -5.83
CA ASP A 282 19.29 -16.58 -6.45
C ASP A 282 19.38 -17.69 -5.39
N LYS A 283 19.99 -17.42 -4.23
CA LYS A 283 19.96 -18.35 -3.08
C LYS A 283 18.55 -18.53 -2.53
N VAL A 284 17.80 -17.44 -2.34
CA VAL A 284 16.41 -17.51 -1.85
C VAL A 284 15.53 -18.27 -2.84
N LYS A 285 15.71 -18.06 -4.15
CA LYS A 285 14.99 -18.82 -5.18
C LYS A 285 15.33 -20.31 -5.13
N ALA A 286 16.62 -20.66 -4.95
CA ALA A 286 17.05 -22.04 -4.82
C ALA A 286 16.46 -22.72 -3.58
N GLU A 287 16.45 -22.03 -2.43
CA GLU A 287 15.80 -22.52 -1.20
C GLU A 287 14.31 -22.81 -1.41
N VAL A 288 13.58 -21.85 -2.00
CA VAL A 288 12.14 -22.03 -2.27
C VAL A 288 11.91 -23.13 -3.31
N ALA A 289 12.74 -23.25 -4.34
CA ALA A 289 12.64 -24.34 -5.31
C ALA A 289 12.84 -25.71 -4.63
N ALA A 290 13.81 -25.82 -3.71
CA ALA A 290 14.02 -27.02 -2.93
C ALA A 290 12.84 -27.35 -2.01
N GLU A 291 12.25 -26.34 -1.33
CA GLU A 291 11.02 -26.51 -0.52
C GLU A 291 9.85 -27.02 -1.39
N ILE A 292 9.68 -26.47 -2.58
CA ILE A 292 8.62 -26.88 -3.53
C ILE A 292 8.84 -28.33 -3.96
N GLU A 293 10.07 -28.69 -4.31
CA GLU A 293 10.41 -30.06 -4.73
C GLU A 293 10.19 -31.06 -3.59
N GLN A 294 10.59 -30.72 -2.38
CA GLN A 294 10.34 -31.54 -1.19
C GLN A 294 8.84 -31.75 -0.97
N LYS A 295 8.03 -30.68 -0.98
CA LYS A 295 6.56 -30.79 -0.84
C LYS A 295 5.93 -31.63 -1.96
N ARG A 296 6.41 -31.50 -3.20
CA ARG A 296 5.94 -32.36 -4.32
C ARG A 296 6.29 -33.84 -4.09
N LYS A 297 7.49 -34.12 -3.56
CA LYS A 297 7.88 -35.50 -3.21
C LYS A 297 7.02 -36.06 -2.08
N GLU A 298 6.71 -35.27 -1.06
CA GLU A 298 5.82 -35.63 0.04
C GLU A 298 4.38 -35.90 -0.44
N GLN A 299 3.85 -35.05 -1.32
CA GLN A 299 2.53 -35.23 -1.94
C GLN A 299 2.49 -36.52 -2.80
N ARG A 300 3.54 -36.80 -3.58
CA ARG A 300 3.65 -38.03 -4.39
C ARG A 300 3.78 -39.28 -3.53
N ARG A 301 4.42 -39.21 -2.36
CA ARG A 301 4.54 -40.33 -1.41
C ARG A 301 3.28 -40.62 -0.63
N GLY A 302 2.23 -39.80 -0.78
CA GLY A 302 0.95 -39.97 -0.06
C GLY A 302 1.04 -39.69 1.44
N VAL A 303 2.15 -39.14 1.92
CA VAL A 303 2.42 -38.89 3.33
C VAL A 303 1.89 -37.51 3.73
N LYS A 304 0.58 -37.32 3.65
CA LYS A 304 -0.15 -36.44 4.56
C LYS A 304 -1.08 -37.33 5.39
N SER A 305 -0.53 -38.02 6.37
CA SER A 305 -1.33 -38.59 7.43
C SER A 305 -1.80 -37.46 8.32
N THR A 306 -3.06 -37.10 8.22
CA THR A 306 -3.70 -36.22 9.21
C THR A 306 -4.25 -37.12 10.30
N THR A 307 -3.85 -36.86 11.56
CA THR A 307 -4.41 -37.57 12.71
C THR A 307 -5.86 -37.13 12.87
N VAL A 308 -6.80 -38.05 12.65
CA VAL A 308 -8.23 -37.81 12.79
C VAL A 308 -8.74 -38.62 13.97
N LYS A 309 -9.53 -37.99 14.81
CA LYS A 309 -10.27 -38.68 15.86
C LYS A 309 -11.46 -39.38 15.23
N VAL A 310 -11.38 -40.68 15.13
CA VAL A 310 -12.48 -41.55 14.61
C VAL A 310 -13.11 -42.22 15.81
N VAL A 311 -14.44 -42.13 15.92
CA VAL A 311 -15.20 -42.89 16.90
C VAL A 311 -15.46 -44.28 16.32
N ASP A 312 -15.01 -45.30 17.01
CA ASP A 312 -15.30 -46.69 16.64
C ASP A 312 -16.78 -46.97 16.85
N GLU A 313 -17.52 -47.28 15.78
CA GLU A 313 -18.96 -47.52 15.82
C GLU A 313 -19.34 -48.73 16.70
N LYS A 314 -18.42 -49.64 17.01
CA LYS A 314 -18.67 -50.84 17.84
C LYS A 314 -18.38 -50.63 19.32
N THR A 315 -17.41 -49.76 19.67
CA THR A 315 -16.94 -49.59 21.04
C THR A 315 -17.23 -48.21 21.62
N GLY A 316 -17.66 -47.23 20.78
CA GLY A 316 -17.92 -45.85 21.19
C GLY A 316 -16.66 -45.07 21.62
N GLN A 317 -15.47 -45.67 21.52
CA GLN A 317 -14.21 -45.06 21.95
C GLN A 317 -13.61 -44.22 20.78
N THR A 318 -13.10 -43.07 21.15
CA THR A 318 -12.40 -42.18 20.21
C THR A 318 -10.97 -42.66 20.03
N MET A 319 -10.62 -43.16 18.88
CA MET A 319 -9.23 -43.51 18.52
C MET A 319 -8.63 -42.49 17.55
N GLU A 320 -7.36 -42.16 17.78
CA GLU A 320 -6.58 -41.33 16.85
C GLU A 320 -6.01 -42.24 15.75
N LYS A 321 -6.49 -42.04 14.52
CA LYS A 321 -6.01 -42.80 13.35
C LYS A 321 -5.32 -41.86 12.37
N ASN A 322 -4.11 -42.21 11.97
CA ASN A 322 -3.41 -41.53 10.89
C ASN A 322 -4.02 -41.93 9.55
N VAL A 323 -4.70 -41.00 8.88
CA VAL A 323 -5.43 -41.24 7.63
C VAL A 323 -4.72 -40.52 6.50
N SER A 324 -4.52 -41.18 5.37
CA SER A 324 -3.98 -40.56 4.16
C SER A 324 -4.96 -39.55 3.56
N ALA A 325 -4.47 -38.57 2.80
CA ALA A 325 -5.33 -37.59 2.15
C ALA A 325 -6.41 -38.25 1.24
N SER A 326 -6.10 -39.38 0.63
CA SER A 326 -7.03 -40.18 -0.20
C SER A 326 -8.13 -40.83 0.66
N GLU A 327 -7.78 -41.37 1.81
CA GLU A 327 -8.73 -41.92 2.77
C GLU A 327 -9.59 -40.84 3.42
N MET A 328 -9.04 -39.68 3.71
CA MET A 328 -9.79 -38.54 4.22
C MET A 328 -10.86 -38.06 3.23
N ASN A 329 -10.51 -37.97 1.94
CA ASN A 329 -11.50 -37.62 0.91
C ASN A 329 -12.60 -38.69 0.75
N LYS A 330 -12.28 -39.99 0.90
CA LYS A 330 -13.28 -41.05 0.94
C LYS A 330 -14.20 -40.90 2.14
N LEU A 331 -13.67 -40.70 3.33
CA LEU A 331 -14.43 -40.48 4.55
C LEU A 331 -15.34 -39.25 4.46
N ARG A 332 -14.85 -38.15 3.89
CA ARG A 332 -15.71 -36.97 3.64
C ARG A 332 -16.82 -37.21 2.65
N LEU A 333 -16.57 -37.96 1.58
CA LEU A 333 -17.58 -38.36 0.60
C LEU A 333 -18.60 -39.29 1.20
N GLU A 334 -18.20 -40.27 2.01
CA GLU A 334 -19.13 -41.17 2.71
C GLU A 334 -19.97 -40.42 3.74
N TYR A 335 -19.38 -39.49 4.48
CA TYR A 335 -20.11 -38.64 5.42
C TYR A 335 -21.12 -37.73 4.71
N ALA A 336 -20.73 -37.12 3.60
CA ALA A 336 -21.63 -36.29 2.79
C ALA A 336 -22.79 -37.11 2.22
N ARG A 337 -22.52 -38.34 1.73
CA ARG A 337 -23.59 -39.26 1.27
C ARG A 337 -24.53 -39.64 2.39
N LYS A 338 -24.04 -39.98 3.58
CA LYS A 338 -24.89 -40.29 4.74
C LYS A 338 -25.76 -39.09 5.14
N LEU A 339 -25.21 -37.88 5.13
CA LEU A 339 -25.98 -36.66 5.38
C LEU A 339 -27.04 -36.39 4.32
N ASP A 340 -26.73 -36.63 3.05
CA ASP A 340 -27.70 -36.50 1.96
C ASP A 340 -28.78 -37.58 2.06
N GLU A 341 -28.43 -38.83 2.35
CA GLU A 341 -29.38 -39.91 2.60
C GLU A 341 -30.32 -39.62 3.78
N GLU A 342 -29.80 -39.04 4.86
CA GLU A 342 -30.59 -38.66 6.02
C GLU A 342 -31.49 -37.46 5.75
N LYS A 343 -30.99 -36.45 5.02
CA LYS A 343 -31.73 -35.25 4.64
C LYS A 343 -32.84 -35.49 3.66
N TYR A 344 -32.66 -36.43 2.71
CA TYR A 344 -33.62 -36.76 1.65
C TYR A 344 -34.38 -38.06 1.88
N LYS A 345 -34.31 -38.58 3.10
CA LYS A 345 -34.95 -39.87 3.47
C LYS A 345 -36.47 -39.90 3.25
N ASP A 346 -37.10 -38.71 3.32
CA ASP A 346 -38.56 -38.54 3.15
C ASP A 346 -38.93 -37.98 1.75
N GLU A 347 -37.95 -37.67 0.89
CA GLU A 347 -38.22 -37.23 -0.47
C GLU A 347 -38.31 -38.44 -1.42
N ARG A 348 -39.49 -38.67 -1.95
CA ARG A 348 -39.70 -39.64 -3.05
C ARG A 348 -38.95 -39.14 -4.28
N THR A 349 -37.80 -39.72 -4.59
CA THR A 349 -37.14 -39.53 -5.89
C THR A 349 -38.02 -40.15 -7.00
N VAL A 350 -38.71 -39.31 -7.76
CA VAL A 350 -39.42 -39.71 -8.95
C VAL A 350 -38.38 -39.95 -10.04
N PRO A 351 -38.32 -41.16 -10.64
CA PRO A 351 -37.37 -41.41 -11.73
C PRO A 351 -37.63 -40.46 -12.90
N LEU A 352 -36.54 -39.98 -13.53
CA LEU A 352 -36.59 -39.05 -14.68
C LEU A 352 -37.53 -39.54 -15.82
N ALA A 353 -37.75 -40.87 -15.93
CA ALA A 353 -38.68 -41.49 -16.87
C ALA A 353 -40.15 -41.20 -16.56
N GLU A 354 -40.54 -40.96 -15.30
CA GLU A 354 -41.91 -40.59 -14.92
C GLU A 354 -42.17 -39.09 -15.07
N LEU A 355 -41.15 -38.26 -14.88
CA LEU A 355 -41.23 -36.80 -15.09
C LEU A 355 -41.45 -36.42 -16.57
N ASN A 356 -40.98 -37.24 -17.50
CA ASN A 356 -41.21 -37.00 -18.93
C ASN A 356 -42.61 -37.46 -19.39
N LYS A 357 -43.26 -38.38 -18.71
CA LYS A 357 -44.65 -38.80 -19.03
C LYS A 357 -45.70 -37.78 -18.61
N SER A 358 -45.45 -36.98 -17.56
CA SER A 358 -46.38 -35.96 -17.11
C SER A 358 -46.28 -34.62 -17.89
N LYS A 359 -45.43 -34.54 -18.90
CA LYS A 359 -45.34 -33.38 -19.82
C LYS A 359 -45.95 -33.63 -21.20
N GLU A 360 -46.43 -34.87 -21.46
CA GLU A 360 -47.10 -35.24 -22.72
C GLU A 360 -48.62 -35.46 -22.57
N GLU A 361 -49.19 -35.25 -21.37
CA GLU A 361 -50.60 -35.08 -21.12
C GLU A 361 -50.90 -33.60 -20.79
#